data_250fe1aa27096d907a766b902b598ed0
#
_entry.id   250fe1aa27096d907a766b902b598ed0
#
_cell.length_a   1.000
_cell.length_b   1.000
_cell.length_c   1.000
_cell.angle_alpha   90.00
_cell.angle_beta   90.00
_cell.angle_gamma   90.00
#
_symmetry.space_group_name_H-M   'P 1'
#
loop_
_entity.id
_entity.type
_entity.pdbx_description
1 polymer ?
#
loop_
_entity_poly.entity_id
_entity_poly.type
_entity_poly.pdbx_seq_one_letter_code
_entity_poly.pdbx_strand_id
1 'polypeptide(L)'
;MKTNAGDIAARLGGTLHGDPATPIHGVGTLQDGQAGEIGFLADAHYRQYLPVSRLAAILVSAACPEAPMVQIIVTDVKRAWRLLADDFTPPFPPPAISPQAHIDPSATLGPGVSIGAGAVIGAGANIGDGCRIAPLAYIADGVTIGRDSHIGSGVRILEKTTIGVRANILANAVIGERGFGNNFEDGRWLPVAQLGGVRIGDDVEIGACTTIDRGAVRDTVIGNGVKLDNHIQIGHNVVIGDHTVIAGSAVIAGSVTFGKYCVVGGACVFTGHITICDGAQFTGHSSISKSIHQPGAYSSGIPAMPALQWKKFFAKLKLLAKEK
;
A
#
# COMPACT_ATOMS: atom_id res chain seq x y z
N MET A 1 21.68 4.76 12.96
CA MET A 1 21.60 5.60 14.17
C MET A 1 22.41 4.92 15.28
N LYS A 2 23.14 5.66 16.12
CA LYS A 2 23.72 5.10 17.35
C LYS A 2 22.93 5.70 18.52
N THR A 3 22.23 4.89 19.27
CA THR A 3 21.38 5.30 20.40
C THR A 3 21.50 4.23 21.50
N ASN A 4 20.85 4.40 22.62
CA ASN A 4 20.79 3.42 23.70
C ASN A 4 19.34 3.08 24.08
N ALA A 5 19.14 2.04 24.87
CA ALA A 5 17.83 1.57 25.28
C ALA A 5 17.06 2.62 26.11
N GLY A 6 17.77 3.43 26.92
CA GLY A 6 17.18 4.51 27.71
C GLY A 6 16.59 5.62 26.87
N ASP A 7 17.32 6.08 25.85
CA ASP A 7 16.84 7.11 24.92
C ASP A 7 15.60 6.64 24.14
N ILE A 8 15.61 5.38 23.70
CA ILE A 8 14.45 4.77 23.01
C ILE A 8 13.26 4.69 23.95
N ALA A 9 13.44 4.21 25.19
CA ALA A 9 12.37 4.12 26.18
C ALA A 9 11.75 5.49 26.47
N ALA A 10 12.58 6.52 26.70
CA ALA A 10 12.14 7.89 26.95
C ALA A 10 11.32 8.44 25.78
N ARG A 11 11.78 8.25 24.55
CA ARG A 11 11.10 8.74 23.34
C ARG A 11 9.76 8.04 23.10
N LEU A 12 9.68 6.73 23.36
CA LEU A 12 8.44 5.95 23.19
C LEU A 12 7.50 6.07 24.38
N GLY A 13 7.89 6.76 25.47
CA GLY A 13 7.13 6.84 26.72
C GLY A 13 7.01 5.47 27.41
N GLY A 14 7.99 4.60 27.23
CA GLY A 14 8.02 3.24 27.78
C GLY A 14 8.73 3.14 29.12
N THR A 15 8.41 2.11 29.89
CA THR A 15 9.13 1.75 31.12
C THR A 15 10.29 0.82 30.79
N LEU A 16 11.51 1.16 31.24
CA LEU A 16 12.72 0.38 30.97
C LEU A 16 12.98 -0.63 32.09
N HIS A 17 13.21 -1.88 31.71
CA HIS A 17 13.75 -2.92 32.60
C HIS A 17 15.09 -3.39 32.03
N GLY A 18 16.17 -3.10 32.74
CA GLY A 18 17.56 -3.41 32.37
C GLY A 18 18.43 -2.18 32.30
N ASP A 19 19.62 -2.30 31.73
CA ASP A 19 20.61 -1.21 31.66
C ASP A 19 20.20 -0.18 30.57
N PRO A 20 19.95 1.09 30.98
CA PRO A 20 19.61 2.16 30.02
C PRO A 20 20.77 2.49 29.07
N ALA A 21 22.01 2.20 29.43
CA ALA A 21 23.16 2.46 28.58
C ALA A 21 23.38 1.41 27.49
N THR A 22 22.56 0.34 27.44
CA THR A 22 22.66 -0.71 26.42
C THR A 22 22.62 -0.11 25.02
N PRO A 23 23.70 -0.27 24.21
CA PRO A 23 23.80 0.36 22.89
C PRO A 23 22.89 -0.32 21.88
N ILE A 24 22.18 0.49 21.09
CA ILE A 24 21.33 0.04 20.01
C ILE A 24 21.79 0.70 18.71
N HIS A 25 22.07 -0.11 17.69
CA HIS A 25 22.55 0.36 16.40
C HIS A 25 21.84 -0.30 15.21
N GLY A 26 20.90 -1.21 15.48
CA GLY A 26 20.12 -1.92 14.46
C GLY A 26 18.81 -2.45 14.99
N VAL A 27 18.07 -3.06 14.10
CA VAL A 27 16.80 -3.77 14.36
C VAL A 27 16.92 -5.23 13.94
N GLY A 28 16.33 -6.13 14.71
CA GLY A 28 16.41 -7.56 14.45
C GLY A 28 15.13 -8.31 14.83
N THR A 29 15.01 -9.55 14.32
CA THR A 29 13.94 -10.46 14.72
C THR A 29 14.30 -11.20 16.01
N LEU A 30 13.31 -11.79 16.67
CA LEU A 30 13.57 -12.64 17.85
C LEU A 30 14.41 -13.88 17.52
N GLN A 31 14.29 -14.42 16.31
CA GLN A 31 15.00 -15.63 15.88
C GLN A 31 16.46 -15.34 15.52
N ASP A 32 16.71 -14.28 14.73
CA ASP A 32 17.98 -14.06 14.05
C ASP A 32 18.72 -12.79 14.52
N GLY A 33 18.09 -11.99 15.41
CA GLY A 33 18.64 -10.74 15.88
C GLY A 33 19.97 -10.91 16.61
N GLN A 34 20.81 -9.88 16.54
CA GLN A 34 22.19 -9.88 17.06
C GLN A 34 22.35 -8.90 18.23
N ALA A 35 23.49 -9.00 18.91
CA ALA A 35 23.86 -8.05 19.94
C ALA A 35 23.90 -6.61 19.38
N GLY A 36 23.30 -5.67 20.11
CA GLY A 36 23.14 -4.28 19.66
C GLY A 36 21.92 -4.02 18.78
N GLU A 37 21.07 -5.01 18.53
CA GLU A 37 19.81 -4.84 17.83
C GLU A 37 18.62 -4.84 18.80
N ILE A 38 17.55 -4.14 18.42
CA ILE A 38 16.28 -4.12 19.12
C ILE A 38 15.20 -4.77 18.26
N GLY A 39 14.38 -5.62 18.90
CA GLY A 39 13.22 -6.23 18.29
C GLY A 39 11.93 -5.91 19.01
N PHE A 40 10.87 -6.63 18.68
CA PHE A 40 9.58 -6.48 19.34
C PHE A 40 8.83 -7.81 19.46
N LEU A 41 7.95 -7.91 20.48
CA LEU A 41 7.03 -9.03 20.67
C LEU A 41 5.59 -8.50 20.64
N ALA A 42 4.92 -8.61 19.51
CA ALA A 42 3.51 -8.22 19.35
C ALA A 42 2.55 -9.42 19.27
N ASP A 43 3.08 -10.64 19.06
CA ASP A 43 2.31 -11.87 18.96
C ASP A 43 2.89 -12.93 19.88
N ALA A 44 2.01 -13.54 20.69
CA ALA A 44 2.39 -14.56 21.69
C ALA A 44 3.08 -15.78 21.07
N HIS A 45 2.80 -16.11 19.80
CA HIS A 45 3.45 -17.21 19.09
C HIS A 45 4.98 -17.09 19.07
N TYR A 46 5.51 -15.87 18.99
CA TYR A 46 6.97 -15.63 18.97
C TYR A 46 7.62 -15.66 20.34
N ARG A 47 6.85 -15.76 21.43
CA ARG A 47 7.36 -15.79 22.80
C ARG A 47 8.36 -16.92 23.06
N GLN A 48 8.19 -18.04 22.38
CA GLN A 48 9.09 -19.20 22.46
C GLN A 48 10.56 -18.91 22.08
N TYR A 49 10.81 -17.84 21.34
CA TYR A 49 12.16 -17.43 20.93
C TYR A 49 12.87 -16.53 21.94
N LEU A 50 12.16 -15.97 22.95
CA LEU A 50 12.74 -15.05 23.93
C LEU A 50 13.97 -15.63 24.65
N PRO A 51 13.94 -16.87 25.17
CA PRO A 51 15.09 -17.40 25.95
C PRO A 51 16.37 -17.58 25.14
N VAL A 52 16.26 -17.72 23.82
CA VAL A 52 17.40 -18.01 22.93
C VAL A 52 17.80 -16.81 22.05
N SER A 53 17.03 -15.72 22.11
CA SER A 53 17.29 -14.52 21.32
C SER A 53 18.55 -13.80 21.79
N ARG A 54 19.33 -13.30 20.83
CA ARG A 54 20.57 -12.54 21.08
C ARG A 54 20.37 -11.03 20.94
N LEU A 55 19.14 -10.55 20.84
CA LEU A 55 18.83 -9.12 20.81
C LEU A 55 19.37 -8.43 22.06
N ALA A 56 19.80 -7.17 21.93
CA ALA A 56 20.21 -6.34 23.06
C ALA A 56 18.99 -5.79 23.82
N ALA A 57 17.89 -5.50 23.11
CA ALA A 57 16.66 -4.99 23.71
C ALA A 57 15.41 -5.47 22.96
N ILE A 58 14.25 -5.37 23.63
CA ILE A 58 12.95 -5.75 23.04
C ILE A 58 11.83 -4.81 23.46
N LEU A 59 10.91 -4.48 22.54
CA LEU A 59 9.64 -3.82 22.86
C LEU A 59 8.62 -4.88 23.24
N VAL A 60 7.99 -4.73 24.39
CA VAL A 60 6.96 -5.65 24.92
C VAL A 60 5.78 -4.87 25.51
N SER A 61 4.60 -5.50 25.60
CA SER A 61 3.43 -4.90 26.28
C SER A 61 3.39 -5.13 27.79
N ALA A 62 4.15 -6.11 28.29
CA ALA A 62 4.31 -6.43 29.69
C ALA A 62 5.67 -7.10 29.90
N ALA A 63 6.20 -7.04 31.14
CA ALA A 63 7.46 -7.70 31.48
C ALA A 63 7.41 -9.20 31.18
N CYS A 64 8.48 -9.71 30.59
CA CYS A 64 8.65 -11.10 30.21
C CYS A 64 9.83 -11.68 31.02
N PRO A 65 9.60 -12.41 32.11
CA PRO A 65 10.69 -12.93 32.95
C PRO A 65 11.69 -13.84 32.20
N GLU A 66 11.24 -14.49 31.14
CA GLU A 66 12.04 -15.35 30.29
C GLU A 66 12.92 -14.60 29.26
N ALA A 67 12.76 -13.29 29.12
CA ALA A 67 13.54 -12.48 28.18
C ALA A 67 14.86 -12.04 28.83
N PRO A 68 16.04 -12.50 28.36
CA PRO A 68 17.33 -12.18 28.97
C PRO A 68 17.85 -10.78 28.60
N MET A 69 17.24 -10.12 27.61
CA MET A 69 17.64 -8.81 27.10
C MET A 69 16.92 -7.67 27.83
N VAL A 70 17.39 -6.45 27.60
CA VAL A 70 16.71 -5.22 28.08
C VAL A 70 15.30 -5.15 27.51
N GLN A 71 14.32 -4.82 28.36
CA GLN A 71 12.93 -4.72 27.96
C GLN A 71 12.44 -3.28 28.05
N ILE A 72 11.78 -2.82 27.01
CA ILE A 72 11.09 -1.53 26.96
C ILE A 72 9.60 -1.83 26.91
N ILE A 73 8.90 -1.61 28.01
CA ILE A 73 7.48 -1.89 28.15
C ILE A 73 6.70 -0.70 27.65
N VAL A 74 5.84 -0.93 26.65
CA VAL A 74 5.01 0.09 25.98
C VAL A 74 3.55 -0.37 25.90
N THR A 75 2.62 0.55 25.90
CA THR A 75 1.18 0.23 25.84
C THR A 75 0.75 -0.36 24.48
N ASP A 76 1.37 0.08 23.40
CA ASP A 76 1.10 -0.40 22.04
C ASP A 76 2.44 -0.70 21.33
N VAL A 77 2.78 -1.98 21.31
CA VAL A 77 4.03 -2.48 20.71
C VAL A 77 4.10 -2.21 19.21
N LYS A 78 2.99 -2.35 18.49
CA LYS A 78 2.96 -2.13 17.04
C LYS A 78 3.19 -0.67 16.70
N ARG A 79 2.54 0.23 17.43
CA ARG A 79 2.75 1.67 17.28
C ARG A 79 4.19 2.06 17.63
N ALA A 80 4.71 1.57 18.76
CA ALA A 80 6.07 1.83 19.18
C ALA A 80 7.10 1.33 18.15
N TRP A 81 6.89 0.12 17.62
CA TRP A 81 7.74 -0.42 16.57
C TRP A 81 7.72 0.44 15.30
N ARG A 82 6.55 0.87 14.83
CA ARG A 82 6.45 1.76 13.67
C ARG A 82 7.25 3.04 13.85
N LEU A 83 7.12 3.69 15.02
CA LEU A 83 7.86 4.92 15.32
C LEU A 83 9.39 4.68 15.42
N LEU A 84 9.79 3.52 15.90
CA LEU A 84 11.19 3.15 16.01
C LEU A 84 11.80 2.77 14.67
N ALA A 85 11.08 2.04 13.83
CA ALA A 85 11.55 1.59 12.52
C ALA A 85 11.92 2.75 11.60
N ASP A 86 11.18 3.86 11.69
CA ASP A 86 11.45 5.08 10.91
C ASP A 86 12.87 5.63 11.17
N ASP A 87 13.40 5.49 12.40
CA ASP A 87 14.73 5.99 12.75
C ASP A 87 15.88 5.17 12.13
N PHE A 88 15.62 3.92 11.84
CA PHE A 88 16.58 3.03 11.19
C PHE A 88 16.46 3.02 9.67
N THR A 89 15.46 3.73 9.14
CA THR A 89 15.34 3.94 7.69
C THR A 89 16.39 4.95 7.23
N PRO A 90 17.23 4.61 6.24
CA PRO A 90 18.23 5.56 5.72
C PRO A 90 17.54 6.84 5.23
N PRO A 91 18.05 8.02 5.58
CA PRO A 91 17.49 9.27 5.08
C PRO A 91 17.65 9.34 3.56
N PHE A 92 16.71 9.98 2.92
CA PHE A 92 16.85 10.29 1.50
C PHE A 92 18.09 11.18 1.24
N PRO A 93 18.77 11.00 0.10
CA PRO A 93 19.84 11.91 -0.28
C PRO A 93 19.33 13.36 -0.42
N PRO A 94 20.22 14.36 -0.31
CA PRO A 94 19.87 15.75 -0.54
C PRO A 94 19.13 15.93 -1.88
N PRO A 95 18.22 16.92 -2.00
CA PRO A 95 17.51 17.19 -3.24
C PRO A 95 18.47 17.49 -4.39
N ALA A 96 18.24 16.84 -5.54
CA ALA A 96 19.05 17.05 -6.73
C ALA A 96 18.22 16.74 -8.00
N ILE A 97 18.46 17.50 -9.05
CA ILE A 97 17.90 17.24 -10.38
C ILE A 97 19.01 16.64 -11.25
N SER A 98 18.78 15.45 -11.76
CA SER A 98 19.73 14.78 -12.63
C SER A 98 19.86 15.54 -13.97
N PRO A 99 21.08 15.75 -14.50
CA PRO A 99 21.26 16.32 -15.84
C PRO A 99 20.71 15.43 -16.96
N GLN A 100 20.40 14.18 -16.66
CA GLN A 100 19.79 13.24 -17.61
C GLN A 100 18.25 13.22 -17.53
N ALA A 101 17.63 14.05 -16.68
CA ALA A 101 16.18 14.21 -16.67
C ALA A 101 15.75 15.11 -17.83
N HIS A 102 14.60 14.80 -18.42
CA HIS A 102 13.94 15.61 -19.43
C HIS A 102 12.79 16.39 -18.81
N ILE A 103 12.93 17.70 -18.67
CA ILE A 103 11.94 18.55 -18.04
C ILE A 103 11.49 19.58 -19.06
N ASP A 104 10.17 19.59 -19.35
CA ASP A 104 9.61 20.61 -20.25
C ASP A 104 9.78 22.00 -19.64
N PRO A 105 10.19 23.02 -20.42
CA PRO A 105 10.39 24.38 -19.91
C PRO A 105 9.15 25.03 -19.28
N SER A 106 7.95 24.56 -19.63
CA SER A 106 6.68 25.04 -19.05
C SER A 106 6.29 24.33 -17.77
N ALA A 107 7.00 23.27 -17.35
CA ALA A 107 6.74 22.59 -16.09
C ALA A 107 7.13 23.47 -14.90
N THR A 108 6.34 23.39 -13.84
CA THR A 108 6.60 24.10 -12.58
C THR A 108 7.12 23.11 -11.54
N LEU A 109 8.26 23.44 -10.95
CA LEU A 109 8.89 22.62 -9.89
C LEU A 109 8.96 23.46 -8.60
N GLY A 110 8.43 22.92 -7.51
CA GLY A 110 8.56 23.51 -6.19
C GLY A 110 9.97 23.42 -5.61
N PRO A 111 10.28 24.16 -4.56
CA PRO A 111 11.56 24.08 -3.87
C PRO A 111 11.80 22.69 -3.28
N GLY A 112 13.07 22.26 -3.32
CA GLY A 112 13.47 20.96 -2.73
C GLY A 112 13.05 19.72 -3.55
N VAL A 113 12.60 19.88 -4.77
CA VAL A 113 12.27 18.75 -5.68
C VAL A 113 13.53 18.00 -6.08
N SER A 114 13.44 16.67 -6.11
CA SER A 114 14.47 15.79 -6.66
C SER A 114 13.94 15.07 -7.89
N ILE A 115 14.75 14.99 -8.97
CA ILE A 115 14.38 14.29 -10.19
C ILE A 115 15.52 13.37 -10.63
N GLY A 116 15.23 12.08 -10.72
CA GLY A 116 16.20 11.04 -11.10
C GLY A 116 16.53 11.00 -12.58
N ALA A 117 17.59 10.26 -12.90
CA ALA A 117 18.08 10.09 -14.26
C ALA A 117 17.02 9.46 -15.19
N GLY A 118 16.87 10.00 -16.38
CA GLY A 118 15.93 9.52 -17.39
C GLY A 118 14.45 9.72 -17.02
N ALA A 119 14.15 10.44 -15.95
CA ALA A 119 12.77 10.86 -15.67
C ALA A 119 12.32 11.92 -16.68
N VAL A 120 11.04 11.88 -17.06
CA VAL A 120 10.42 12.82 -17.99
C VAL A 120 9.32 13.58 -17.28
N ILE A 121 9.35 14.90 -17.36
CA ILE A 121 8.31 15.81 -16.83
C ILE A 121 7.73 16.57 -18.01
N GLY A 122 6.46 16.36 -18.29
CA GLY A 122 5.74 16.90 -19.45
C GLY A 122 5.36 18.37 -19.31
N ALA A 123 4.84 18.92 -20.41
CA ALA A 123 4.46 20.32 -20.51
C ALA A 123 3.39 20.72 -19.50
N GLY A 124 3.57 21.84 -18.82
CA GLY A 124 2.61 22.36 -17.84
C GLY A 124 2.41 21.46 -16.61
N ALA A 125 3.23 20.44 -16.41
CA ALA A 125 3.18 19.63 -15.19
C ALA A 125 3.56 20.49 -13.97
N ASN A 126 2.87 20.25 -12.85
CA ASN A 126 3.09 20.98 -11.60
C ASN A 126 3.53 20.01 -10.50
N ILE A 127 4.78 20.10 -10.08
CA ILE A 127 5.41 19.26 -9.08
C ILE A 127 5.60 20.07 -7.79
N GLY A 128 4.88 19.71 -6.74
CA GLY A 128 4.91 20.41 -5.45
C GLY A 128 6.25 20.31 -4.72
N ASP A 129 6.40 21.13 -3.69
CA ASP A 129 7.61 21.25 -2.87
C ASP A 129 8.04 19.90 -2.31
N GLY A 130 9.33 19.65 -2.22
CA GLY A 130 9.89 18.46 -1.59
C GLY A 130 9.60 17.12 -2.30
N CYS A 131 8.92 17.13 -3.44
CA CYS A 131 8.64 15.91 -4.21
C CYS A 131 9.93 15.20 -4.65
N ARG A 132 9.88 13.89 -4.69
CA ARG A 132 10.95 13.03 -5.16
C ARG A 132 10.47 12.18 -6.31
N ILE A 133 10.98 12.47 -7.50
CA ILE A 133 10.70 11.72 -8.73
C ILE A 133 11.89 10.82 -9.01
N ALA A 134 11.71 9.53 -8.85
CA ALA A 134 12.78 8.54 -9.03
C ALA A 134 13.16 8.37 -10.51
N PRO A 135 14.30 7.70 -10.81
CA PRO A 135 14.74 7.47 -12.18
C PRO A 135 13.69 6.80 -13.07
N LEU A 136 13.66 7.17 -14.36
CA LEU A 136 12.79 6.61 -15.39
C LEU A 136 11.28 6.81 -15.16
N ALA A 137 10.86 7.62 -14.20
CA ALA A 137 9.45 7.99 -14.03
C ALA A 137 9.01 8.88 -15.19
N TYR A 138 7.77 8.70 -15.63
CA TYR A 138 7.13 9.52 -16.67
C TYR A 138 5.93 10.26 -16.09
N ILE A 139 5.97 11.56 -16.10
CA ILE A 139 4.91 12.47 -15.70
C ILE A 139 4.42 13.19 -16.94
N ALA A 140 3.21 12.90 -17.37
CA ALA A 140 2.63 13.47 -18.58
C ALA A 140 2.27 14.96 -18.45
N ASP A 141 1.84 15.55 -19.55
CA ASP A 141 1.45 16.95 -19.64
C ASP A 141 0.30 17.30 -18.69
N GLY A 142 0.41 18.44 -18.02
CA GLY A 142 -0.61 18.98 -17.13
C GLY A 142 -0.88 18.19 -15.84
N VAL A 143 -0.11 17.16 -15.54
CA VAL A 143 -0.22 16.42 -14.28
C VAL A 143 0.14 17.31 -13.10
N THR A 144 -0.62 17.19 -12.01
CA THR A 144 -0.32 17.88 -10.75
C THR A 144 0.01 16.87 -9.65
N ILE A 145 1.13 17.09 -8.95
CA ILE A 145 1.58 16.28 -7.82
C ILE A 145 1.78 17.18 -6.61
N GLY A 146 1.05 16.90 -5.52
CA GLY A 146 1.14 17.64 -4.27
C GLY A 146 2.47 17.43 -3.56
N ARG A 147 2.83 18.41 -2.71
CA ARG A 147 4.11 18.45 -1.98
C ARG A 147 4.42 17.17 -1.20
N ASP A 148 5.71 16.95 -0.95
CA ASP A 148 6.25 15.85 -0.15
C ASP A 148 5.88 14.45 -0.68
N SER A 149 5.53 14.34 -1.97
CA SER A 149 5.19 13.06 -2.60
C SER A 149 6.44 12.36 -3.16
N HIS A 150 6.41 11.03 -3.09
CA HIS A 150 7.45 10.16 -3.64
C HIS A 150 6.90 9.33 -4.79
N ILE A 151 7.51 9.48 -5.96
CA ILE A 151 7.17 8.77 -7.20
C ILE A 151 8.32 7.82 -7.53
N GLY A 152 8.08 6.54 -7.41
CA GLY A 152 9.05 5.45 -7.59
C GLY A 152 9.57 5.31 -9.01
N SER A 153 10.62 4.51 -9.15
CA SER A 153 11.26 4.30 -10.45
C SER A 153 10.29 3.65 -11.46
N GLY A 154 10.31 4.15 -12.70
CA GLY A 154 9.49 3.63 -13.79
C GLY A 154 8.00 3.86 -13.66
N VAL A 155 7.51 4.60 -12.65
CA VAL A 155 6.10 5.00 -12.53
C VAL A 155 5.69 5.82 -13.74
N ARG A 156 4.46 5.61 -14.22
CA ARG A 156 3.85 6.40 -15.29
C ARG A 156 2.59 7.06 -14.79
N ILE A 157 2.55 8.38 -14.86
CA ILE A 157 1.37 9.19 -14.50
C ILE A 157 0.95 9.93 -15.75
N LEU A 158 -0.23 9.56 -16.26
CA LEU A 158 -0.72 10.06 -17.53
C LEU A 158 -1.62 11.29 -17.34
N GLU A 159 -1.94 11.95 -18.46
CA GLU A 159 -2.65 13.23 -18.52
C GLU A 159 -3.97 13.20 -17.75
N LYS A 160 -4.42 14.36 -17.28
CA LYS A 160 -5.63 14.55 -16.46
C LYS A 160 -5.58 13.81 -15.11
N THR A 161 -4.36 13.56 -14.61
CA THR A 161 -4.16 12.99 -13.27
C THR A 161 -3.77 14.10 -12.29
N THR A 162 -4.42 14.10 -11.13
CA THR A 162 -4.06 14.94 -9.99
C THR A 162 -3.79 14.06 -8.77
N ILE A 163 -2.71 14.37 -8.06
CA ILE A 163 -2.25 13.63 -6.87
C ILE A 163 -2.11 14.62 -5.73
N GLY A 164 -2.68 14.29 -4.58
CA GLY A 164 -2.59 15.07 -3.35
C GLY A 164 -1.20 15.08 -2.74
N VAL A 165 -1.10 15.56 -1.50
CA VAL A 165 0.18 15.70 -0.79
C VAL A 165 0.61 14.38 -0.13
N ARG A 166 1.90 14.18 0.07
CA ARG A 166 2.51 13.01 0.75
C ARG A 166 2.08 11.66 0.17
N ALA A 167 1.84 11.62 -1.14
CA ALA A 167 1.59 10.35 -1.83
C ALA A 167 2.90 9.55 -1.96
N ASN A 168 2.81 8.24 -1.77
CA ASN A 168 3.92 7.30 -1.98
C ASN A 168 3.53 6.30 -3.07
N ILE A 169 4.07 6.47 -4.27
CA ILE A 169 3.76 5.62 -5.43
C ILE A 169 4.98 4.78 -5.76
N LEU A 170 4.85 3.48 -5.60
CA LEU A 170 5.96 2.55 -5.74
C LEU A 170 6.24 2.19 -7.20
N ALA A 171 7.37 1.52 -7.41
CA ALA A 171 7.95 1.29 -8.73
C ALA A 171 6.97 0.66 -9.73
N ASN A 172 7.04 1.15 -10.98
CA ASN A 172 6.29 0.64 -12.14
C ASN A 172 4.75 0.70 -12.00
N ALA A 173 4.19 1.45 -11.06
CA ALA A 173 2.75 1.73 -11.07
C ALA A 173 2.37 2.57 -12.30
N VAL A 174 1.18 2.33 -12.86
CA VAL A 174 0.64 3.05 -14.01
C VAL A 174 -0.68 3.71 -13.64
N ILE A 175 -0.78 5.02 -13.78
CA ILE A 175 -1.93 5.80 -13.35
C ILE A 175 -2.46 6.62 -14.52
N GLY A 176 -3.74 6.45 -14.83
CA GLY A 176 -4.42 7.21 -15.87
C GLY A 176 -4.37 6.59 -17.26
N GLU A 177 -4.01 5.30 -17.40
CA GLU A 177 -4.11 4.60 -18.67
C GLU A 177 -5.57 4.41 -19.08
N ARG A 178 -5.79 4.12 -20.35
CA ARG A 178 -7.12 3.90 -20.91
C ARG A 178 -7.81 2.69 -20.27
N GLY A 179 -9.03 2.87 -19.74
CA GLY A 179 -9.86 1.79 -19.25
C GLY A 179 -10.35 0.84 -20.35
N PHE A 180 -10.80 -0.35 -19.96
CA PHE A 180 -11.34 -1.37 -20.87
C PHE A 180 -12.79 -1.06 -21.22
N GLY A 181 -12.99 -0.15 -22.19
CA GLY A 181 -14.29 0.21 -22.76
C GLY A 181 -14.33 -0.13 -24.24
N ASN A 182 -15.21 -1.05 -24.65
CA ASN A 182 -15.33 -1.47 -26.03
C ASN A 182 -16.81 -1.73 -26.38
N ASN A 183 -17.24 -1.33 -27.60
CA ASN A 183 -18.52 -1.69 -28.18
C ASN A 183 -18.35 -2.76 -29.27
N PHE A 184 -19.29 -3.69 -29.34
CA PHE A 184 -19.30 -4.68 -30.42
C PHE A 184 -20.14 -4.15 -31.57
N GLU A 185 -19.49 -3.87 -32.70
CA GLU A 185 -20.11 -3.30 -33.90
C GLU A 185 -19.57 -4.03 -35.13
N ASP A 186 -20.42 -4.41 -36.04
CA ASP A 186 -20.07 -5.07 -37.31
C ASP A 186 -19.14 -6.27 -37.16
N GLY A 187 -19.39 -7.12 -36.18
CA GLY A 187 -18.59 -8.33 -35.90
C GLY A 187 -17.25 -8.12 -35.24
N ARG A 188 -16.95 -6.94 -34.73
CA ARG A 188 -15.67 -6.59 -34.10
C ARG A 188 -15.84 -5.70 -32.88
N TRP A 189 -14.87 -5.75 -31.97
CA TRP A 189 -14.80 -4.87 -30.81
C TRP A 189 -14.09 -3.54 -31.16
N LEU A 190 -14.78 -2.44 -30.98
CA LEU A 190 -14.29 -1.10 -31.23
C LEU A 190 -14.04 -0.38 -29.89
N PRO A 191 -12.86 0.23 -29.71
CA PRO A 191 -12.55 0.93 -28.46
C PRO A 191 -13.38 2.21 -28.32
N VAL A 192 -13.91 2.43 -27.12
CA VAL A 192 -14.57 3.67 -26.72
C VAL A 192 -13.54 4.58 -26.04
N ALA A 193 -13.48 5.85 -26.47
CA ALA A 193 -12.59 6.83 -25.87
C ALA A 193 -12.88 7.04 -24.37
N GLN A 194 -11.84 7.10 -23.57
CA GLN A 194 -11.91 7.37 -22.13
C GLN A 194 -11.43 8.81 -21.89
N LEU A 195 -12.38 9.69 -21.54
CA LEU A 195 -12.20 11.15 -21.53
C LEU A 195 -11.95 11.74 -20.15
N GLY A 196 -12.23 10.99 -19.08
CA GLY A 196 -11.96 11.37 -17.71
C GLY A 196 -10.48 11.27 -17.35
N GLY A 197 -10.17 11.53 -16.09
CA GLY A 197 -8.84 11.44 -15.50
C GLY A 197 -8.80 10.54 -14.28
N VAL A 198 -7.79 10.77 -13.43
CA VAL A 198 -7.65 10.13 -12.12
C VAL A 198 -7.43 11.20 -11.06
N ARG A 199 -8.13 11.10 -9.95
CA ARG A 199 -7.89 11.94 -8.77
C ARG A 199 -7.48 11.09 -7.58
N ILE A 200 -6.33 11.40 -7.01
CA ILE A 200 -5.74 10.74 -5.85
C ILE A 200 -5.65 11.75 -4.73
N GLY A 201 -6.17 11.41 -3.56
CA GLY A 201 -6.14 12.23 -2.36
C GLY A 201 -4.78 12.29 -1.68
N ASP A 202 -4.78 12.81 -0.46
CA ASP A 202 -3.60 12.97 0.38
C ASP A 202 -3.22 11.66 1.09
N ASP A 203 -1.94 11.49 1.45
CA ASP A 203 -1.43 10.36 2.24
C ASP A 203 -1.70 8.98 1.63
N VAL A 204 -1.88 8.91 0.31
CA VAL A 204 -2.16 7.66 -0.42
C VAL A 204 -0.86 6.89 -0.66
N GLU A 205 -0.94 5.56 -0.55
CA GLU A 205 0.13 4.66 -0.98
C GLU A 205 -0.36 3.76 -2.09
N ILE A 206 0.44 3.63 -3.16
CA ILE A 206 0.16 2.78 -4.32
C ILE A 206 1.35 1.86 -4.52
N GLY A 207 1.12 0.56 -4.38
CA GLY A 207 2.11 -0.49 -4.49
C GLY A 207 2.67 -0.67 -5.90
N ALA A 208 3.76 -1.41 -5.97
CA ALA A 208 4.47 -1.65 -7.22
C ALA A 208 3.59 -2.39 -8.24
N CYS A 209 3.70 -2.00 -9.51
CA CYS A 209 2.96 -2.59 -10.62
C CYS A 209 1.43 -2.52 -10.49
N THR A 210 0.89 -1.69 -9.62
CA THR A 210 -0.55 -1.42 -9.52
C THR A 210 -0.96 -0.50 -10.65
N THR A 211 -2.12 -0.80 -11.28
CA THR A 211 -2.66 -0.04 -12.40
C THR A 211 -3.98 0.61 -12.01
N ILE A 212 -4.16 1.89 -12.35
CA ILE A 212 -5.36 2.68 -12.10
C ILE A 212 -5.80 3.31 -13.41
N ASP A 213 -6.91 2.82 -13.96
CA ASP A 213 -7.44 3.31 -15.23
C ASP A 213 -8.10 4.68 -15.04
N ARG A 214 -8.02 5.54 -16.04
CA ARG A 214 -8.82 6.78 -16.10
C ARG A 214 -10.29 6.48 -16.25
N GLY A 215 -11.13 7.38 -15.82
CA GLY A 215 -12.56 7.24 -16.01
C GLY A 215 -13.00 7.46 -17.47
N ALA A 216 -14.15 6.89 -17.82
CA ALA A 216 -14.71 7.03 -19.16
C ALA A 216 -15.13 8.49 -19.45
N VAL A 217 -15.86 9.13 -18.54
CA VAL A 217 -16.28 10.53 -18.61
C VAL A 217 -15.96 11.24 -17.29
N ARG A 218 -16.43 10.68 -16.16
CA ARG A 218 -16.03 11.13 -14.83
C ARG A 218 -14.70 10.50 -14.47
N ASP A 219 -13.99 11.08 -13.50
CA ASP A 219 -12.71 10.57 -13.04
C ASP A 219 -12.85 9.26 -12.25
N THR A 220 -11.79 8.46 -12.25
CA THR A 220 -11.52 7.46 -11.23
C THR A 220 -10.98 8.20 -9.99
N VAL A 221 -11.47 7.86 -8.79
CA VAL A 221 -11.18 8.64 -7.57
C VAL A 221 -10.67 7.73 -6.46
N ILE A 222 -9.51 8.08 -5.92
CA ILE A 222 -8.88 7.42 -4.77
C ILE A 222 -8.88 8.43 -3.61
N GLY A 223 -9.56 8.09 -2.51
CA GLY A 223 -9.71 8.95 -1.33
C GLY A 223 -8.42 9.13 -0.53
N ASN A 224 -8.47 9.96 0.50
CA ASN A 224 -7.32 10.22 1.35
C ASN A 224 -6.93 9.00 2.20
N GLY A 225 -5.66 8.81 2.43
CA GLY A 225 -5.14 7.75 3.30
C GLY A 225 -5.36 6.32 2.79
N VAL A 226 -5.81 6.15 1.55
CA VAL A 226 -5.99 4.84 0.91
C VAL A 226 -4.63 4.15 0.76
N LYS A 227 -4.59 2.85 1.02
CA LYS A 227 -3.40 2.01 0.82
C LYS A 227 -3.72 0.90 -0.16
N LEU A 228 -3.08 0.93 -1.30
CA LEU A 228 -3.15 -0.11 -2.33
C LEU A 228 -1.81 -0.85 -2.34
N ASP A 229 -1.85 -2.15 -2.17
CA ASP A 229 -0.67 -3.02 -2.26
C ASP A 229 -0.28 -3.26 -3.72
N ASN A 230 0.65 -4.17 -3.97
CA ASN A 230 1.22 -4.44 -5.28
C ASN A 230 0.27 -5.22 -6.20
N HIS A 231 0.43 -5.01 -7.52
CA HIS A 231 -0.29 -5.76 -8.56
C HIS A 231 -1.82 -5.66 -8.47
N ILE A 232 -2.36 -4.54 -8.07
CA ILE A 232 -3.80 -4.30 -8.03
C ILE A 232 -4.24 -3.70 -9.38
N GLN A 233 -5.41 -4.16 -9.91
CA GLN A 233 -6.08 -3.53 -11.03
C GLN A 233 -7.27 -2.72 -10.53
N ILE A 234 -7.27 -1.41 -10.75
CA ILE A 234 -8.40 -0.51 -10.53
C ILE A 234 -8.97 -0.10 -11.89
N GLY A 235 -10.17 -0.57 -12.19
CA GLY A 235 -10.86 -0.25 -13.46
C GLY A 235 -11.37 1.19 -13.51
N HIS A 236 -11.79 1.61 -14.69
CA HIS A 236 -12.28 2.95 -14.95
C HIS A 236 -13.49 3.34 -14.06
N ASN A 237 -13.59 4.59 -13.67
CA ASN A 237 -14.69 5.15 -12.86
C ASN A 237 -14.85 4.51 -11.46
N VAL A 238 -13.87 3.78 -10.97
CA VAL A 238 -13.87 3.28 -9.60
C VAL A 238 -13.73 4.45 -8.64
N VAL A 239 -14.47 4.40 -7.54
CA VAL A 239 -14.36 5.35 -6.43
C VAL A 239 -13.97 4.57 -5.17
N ILE A 240 -12.88 4.95 -4.52
CA ILE A 240 -12.43 4.34 -3.26
C ILE A 240 -12.48 5.41 -2.16
N GLY A 241 -13.29 5.16 -1.12
CA GLY A 241 -13.44 6.04 0.04
C GLY A 241 -12.20 6.07 0.92
N ASP A 242 -12.09 7.13 1.74
CA ASP A 242 -10.92 7.42 2.57
C ASP A 242 -10.53 6.23 3.47
N HIS A 243 -9.21 6.07 3.69
CA HIS A 243 -8.63 5.08 4.60
C HIS A 243 -8.97 3.61 4.29
N THR A 244 -9.44 3.32 3.08
CA THR A 244 -9.63 1.94 2.62
C THR A 244 -8.28 1.33 2.28
N VAL A 245 -8.10 0.05 2.65
CA VAL A 245 -6.88 -0.71 2.38
C VAL A 245 -7.21 -1.93 1.52
N ILE A 246 -6.42 -2.15 0.47
CA ILE A 246 -6.59 -3.25 -0.48
C ILE A 246 -5.26 -3.98 -0.63
N ALA A 247 -5.26 -5.26 -0.29
CA ALA A 247 -4.08 -6.12 -0.39
C ALA A 247 -3.84 -6.61 -1.83
N GLY A 248 -2.64 -7.11 -2.05
CA GLY A 248 -2.09 -7.41 -3.38
C GLY A 248 -2.94 -8.32 -4.26
N SER A 249 -2.78 -8.12 -5.56
CA SER A 249 -3.43 -8.88 -6.62
C SER A 249 -4.96 -8.81 -6.62
N ALA A 250 -5.57 -7.85 -5.94
CA ALA A 250 -7.01 -7.62 -6.04
C ALA A 250 -7.39 -7.01 -7.40
N VAL A 251 -8.58 -7.36 -7.90
CA VAL A 251 -9.11 -6.87 -9.18
C VAL A 251 -10.45 -6.18 -8.95
N ILE A 252 -10.52 -4.90 -9.26
CA ILE A 252 -11.70 -4.07 -9.11
C ILE A 252 -12.18 -3.68 -10.51
N ALA A 253 -13.31 -4.23 -10.94
CA ALA A 253 -13.89 -3.89 -12.24
C ALA A 253 -14.44 -2.46 -12.26
N GLY A 254 -14.71 -1.95 -13.46
CA GLY A 254 -15.14 -0.56 -13.65
C GLY A 254 -16.40 -0.18 -12.89
N SER A 255 -16.46 1.08 -12.45
CA SER A 255 -17.61 1.70 -11.76
C SER A 255 -17.98 1.09 -10.40
N VAL A 256 -17.07 0.40 -9.75
CA VAL A 256 -17.25 -0.02 -8.35
C VAL A 256 -17.05 1.18 -7.44
N THR A 257 -17.90 1.31 -6.43
CA THR A 257 -17.77 2.33 -5.38
C THR A 257 -17.52 1.67 -4.04
N PHE A 258 -16.39 1.98 -3.41
CA PHE A 258 -16.10 1.62 -2.02
C PHE A 258 -16.38 2.79 -1.11
N GLY A 259 -17.00 2.52 0.02
CA GLY A 259 -17.04 3.41 1.17
C GLY A 259 -15.68 3.57 1.84
N LYS A 260 -15.68 4.21 3.00
CA LYS A 260 -14.48 4.46 3.82
C LYS A 260 -14.13 3.25 4.69
N TYR A 261 -12.84 3.15 5.07
CA TYR A 261 -12.36 2.16 6.04
C TYR A 261 -12.63 0.70 5.64
N CYS A 262 -12.80 0.41 4.36
CA CYS A 262 -12.91 -0.97 3.90
C CYS A 262 -11.56 -1.68 4.00
N VAL A 263 -11.59 -2.98 4.27
CA VAL A 263 -10.40 -3.84 4.32
C VAL A 263 -10.56 -4.98 3.33
N VAL A 264 -9.73 -5.01 2.30
CA VAL A 264 -9.82 -6.01 1.23
C VAL A 264 -8.59 -6.92 1.28
N GLY A 265 -8.81 -8.21 1.51
CA GLY A 265 -7.78 -9.24 1.46
C GLY A 265 -7.23 -9.45 0.05
N GLY A 266 -6.05 -10.08 -0.04
CA GLY A 266 -5.37 -10.30 -1.31
C GLY A 266 -6.18 -11.17 -2.29
N ALA A 267 -5.99 -10.91 -3.59
CA ALA A 267 -6.63 -11.64 -4.69
C ALA A 267 -8.17 -11.64 -4.65
N CYS A 268 -8.80 -10.63 -4.04
CA CYS A 268 -10.24 -10.41 -4.11
C CYS A 268 -10.63 -9.87 -5.49
N VAL A 269 -11.82 -10.26 -5.98
CA VAL A 269 -12.36 -9.82 -7.26
C VAL A 269 -13.73 -9.19 -7.06
N PHE A 270 -13.94 -7.98 -7.61
CA PHE A 270 -15.20 -7.25 -7.54
C PHE A 270 -15.77 -7.07 -8.95
N THR A 271 -17.02 -7.49 -9.16
CA THR A 271 -17.72 -7.24 -10.43
C THR A 271 -18.08 -5.77 -10.57
N GLY A 272 -18.21 -5.29 -11.80
CA GLY A 272 -18.49 -3.88 -12.08
C GLY A 272 -19.83 -3.38 -11.53
N HIS A 273 -19.93 -2.06 -11.32
CA HIS A 273 -21.15 -1.32 -10.96
C HIS A 273 -21.76 -1.67 -9.59
N ILE A 274 -20.99 -2.24 -8.67
CA ILE A 274 -21.47 -2.53 -7.33
C ILE A 274 -21.00 -1.46 -6.33
N THR A 275 -21.74 -1.35 -5.22
CA THR A 275 -21.42 -0.42 -4.12
C THR A 275 -21.11 -1.21 -2.86
N ILE A 276 -20.02 -0.85 -2.20
CA ILE A 276 -19.54 -1.42 -0.96
C ILE A 276 -19.66 -0.35 0.12
N CYS A 277 -20.39 -0.64 1.21
CA CYS A 277 -20.56 0.30 2.32
C CYS A 277 -19.27 0.50 3.12
N ASP A 278 -19.26 1.53 3.96
CA ASP A 278 -18.16 1.81 4.89
C ASP A 278 -17.87 0.61 5.80
N GLY A 279 -16.59 0.36 6.10
CA GLY A 279 -16.14 -0.62 7.07
C GLY A 279 -16.34 -2.10 6.69
N ALA A 280 -16.71 -2.39 5.45
CA ALA A 280 -16.79 -3.78 4.96
C ALA A 280 -15.40 -4.41 4.88
N GLN A 281 -15.27 -5.66 5.31
CA GLN A 281 -14.01 -6.41 5.33
C GLN A 281 -14.15 -7.69 4.50
N PHE A 282 -13.17 -7.98 3.67
CA PHE A 282 -13.18 -9.17 2.79
C PHE A 282 -11.95 -10.02 3.05
N THR A 283 -12.15 -11.31 3.30
CA THR A 283 -11.03 -12.26 3.38
C THR A 283 -10.43 -12.49 2.01
N GLY A 284 -9.16 -12.89 1.96
CA GLY A 284 -8.46 -13.14 0.70
C GLY A 284 -9.18 -14.13 -0.21
N HIS A 285 -8.98 -14.00 -1.52
CA HIS A 285 -9.61 -14.79 -2.57
C HIS A 285 -11.16 -14.70 -2.62
N SER A 286 -11.76 -13.66 -2.04
CA SER A 286 -13.20 -13.47 -2.11
C SER A 286 -13.63 -12.93 -3.48
N SER A 287 -14.76 -13.45 -4.00
CA SER A 287 -15.41 -12.98 -5.22
C SER A 287 -16.71 -12.26 -4.85
N ILE A 288 -16.79 -10.97 -5.14
CA ILE A 288 -17.90 -10.09 -4.77
C ILE A 288 -18.68 -9.71 -6.02
N SER A 289 -19.88 -10.28 -6.16
CA SER A 289 -20.73 -10.11 -7.34
C SER A 289 -21.97 -9.26 -7.10
N LYS A 290 -22.18 -8.76 -5.89
CA LYS A 290 -23.33 -7.92 -5.51
C LYS A 290 -22.90 -6.82 -4.55
N SER A 291 -23.65 -5.71 -4.52
CA SER A 291 -23.45 -4.64 -3.56
C SER A 291 -23.56 -5.13 -2.11
N ILE A 292 -22.73 -4.54 -1.25
CA ILE A 292 -22.68 -4.81 0.19
C ILE A 292 -23.16 -3.56 0.92
N HIS A 293 -24.24 -3.68 1.67
CA HIS A 293 -24.94 -2.55 2.32
C HIS A 293 -24.78 -2.52 3.83
N GLN A 294 -24.13 -3.51 4.43
CA GLN A 294 -23.88 -3.58 5.88
C GLN A 294 -22.41 -3.78 6.16
N PRO A 295 -21.82 -3.07 7.14
CA PRO A 295 -20.45 -3.31 7.55
C PRO A 295 -20.34 -4.72 8.17
N GLY A 296 -19.15 -5.33 8.07
CA GLY A 296 -18.89 -6.66 8.60
C GLY A 296 -17.86 -7.42 7.80
N ALA A 297 -17.57 -8.64 8.23
CA ALA A 297 -16.61 -9.53 7.56
C ALA A 297 -17.33 -10.45 6.58
N TYR A 298 -16.81 -10.49 5.35
CA TYR A 298 -17.33 -11.28 4.24
C TYR A 298 -16.25 -12.22 3.73
N SER A 299 -16.65 -13.44 3.41
CA SER A 299 -15.78 -14.46 2.85
C SER A 299 -16.47 -15.17 1.69
N SER A 300 -15.71 -15.51 0.68
CA SER A 300 -16.13 -16.46 -0.34
C SER A 300 -14.92 -17.30 -0.77
N GLY A 301 -15.20 -18.33 -1.58
CA GLY A 301 -14.18 -19.28 -1.97
C GLY A 301 -14.14 -20.49 -1.03
N ILE A 302 -13.40 -21.49 -1.44
CA ILE A 302 -13.29 -22.77 -0.72
C ILE A 302 -11.84 -22.88 -0.24
N PRO A 303 -11.61 -23.02 1.09
CA PRO A 303 -10.27 -23.20 1.63
C PRO A 303 -9.56 -24.41 1.00
N ALA A 304 -8.25 -24.35 0.92
CA ALA A 304 -7.44 -25.46 0.45
C ALA A 304 -7.69 -26.71 1.31
N MET A 305 -7.80 -27.85 0.66
CA MET A 305 -7.94 -29.16 1.31
C MET A 305 -7.13 -30.20 0.53
N PRO A 306 -6.83 -31.36 1.11
CA PRO A 306 -6.16 -32.45 0.39
C PRO A 306 -6.86 -32.77 -0.92
N ALA A 307 -6.11 -32.96 -2.01
CA ALA A 307 -6.64 -33.06 -3.37
C ALA A 307 -7.75 -34.15 -3.52
N LEU A 308 -7.64 -35.26 -2.78
CA LEU A 308 -8.65 -36.31 -2.81
C LEU A 308 -9.97 -35.87 -2.17
N GLN A 309 -9.90 -35.08 -1.08
CA GLN A 309 -11.08 -34.48 -0.43
C GLN A 309 -11.73 -33.47 -1.35
N TRP A 310 -10.95 -32.60 -2.01
CA TRP A 310 -11.40 -31.65 -3.01
C TRP A 310 -12.18 -32.33 -4.15
N LYS A 311 -11.63 -33.41 -4.72
CA LYS A 311 -12.32 -34.16 -5.78
C LYS A 311 -13.66 -34.75 -5.31
N LYS A 312 -13.70 -35.32 -4.09
CA LYS A 312 -14.94 -35.87 -3.48
C LYS A 312 -15.96 -34.76 -3.22
N PHE A 313 -15.53 -33.60 -2.70
CA PHE A 313 -16.38 -32.43 -2.44
C PHE A 313 -17.06 -31.94 -3.75
N PHE A 314 -16.28 -31.75 -4.82
CA PHE A 314 -16.84 -31.35 -6.12
C PHE A 314 -17.74 -32.38 -6.75
N ALA A 315 -17.45 -33.67 -6.60
CA ALA A 315 -18.33 -34.72 -7.07
C ALA A 315 -19.72 -34.65 -6.40
N LYS A 316 -19.77 -34.40 -5.07
CA LYS A 316 -21.04 -34.20 -4.34
C LYS A 316 -21.77 -32.94 -4.80
N LEU A 317 -21.08 -31.79 -4.99
CA LEU A 317 -21.71 -30.58 -5.52
C LEU A 317 -22.34 -30.79 -6.89
N LYS A 318 -21.69 -31.53 -7.79
CA LYS A 318 -22.24 -31.88 -9.11
C LYS A 318 -23.50 -32.75 -9.02
N LEU A 319 -23.61 -33.65 -8.04
CA LEU A 319 -24.80 -34.45 -7.81
C LEU A 319 -25.98 -33.56 -7.35
N LEU A 320 -25.75 -32.69 -6.37
CA LEU A 320 -26.78 -31.73 -5.89
C LEU A 320 -27.31 -30.82 -7.01
N ALA A 321 -26.47 -30.44 -7.98
CA ALA A 321 -26.90 -29.64 -9.12
C ALA A 321 -27.76 -30.40 -10.16
N LYS A 322 -27.83 -31.73 -10.08
CA LYS A 322 -28.65 -32.58 -10.96
C LYS A 322 -30.01 -32.95 -10.39
N GLU A 323 -30.24 -32.68 -9.09
CA GLU A 323 -31.48 -32.98 -8.38
C GLU A 323 -32.53 -31.85 -8.57
N LYS A 324 -32.72 -31.34 -9.84
CA LYS A 324 -33.77 -30.44 -10.22
C LYS A 324 -34.71 -31.11 -11.21
#